data_b8c9655c82c27ef7610fe240442d1476
#
_entry.id   b8c9655c82c27ef7610fe240442d1476
#
_cell.length_a   1.000
_cell.length_b   1.000
_cell.length_c   1.000
_cell.angle_alpha   90.00
_cell.angle_beta   90.00
_cell.angle_gamma   90.00
#
_symmetry.space_group_name_H-M   'P 1'
#
loop_
_entity.id
_entity.type
_entity.pdbx_description
1 polymer ?
#
loop_
_entity_poly.entity_id
_entity_poly.type
_entity_poly.pdbx_seq_one_letter_code
_entity_poly.pdbx_strand_id
1 'polypeptide(L)'
;MKHTAFLLLLVLLLGITSCKKEYIYRYGVDDLTATNNSAQKGKLKTPEQYIAILHINLYNIPMSSNDMYRLGQVYQSIGDKEVAQEQILSNFMNDDNPDSYAHQKGYVVVKPTNAQMRSNIEDFITDTYNRFYLRYPTQAELEWWRQYLNAHTNVTPEMVFFSFAISNEYQYY
;
A
#
# COMPACT_ATOMS: atom_id res chain seq x y z
N MET A 1 4.63 -37.35 57.05
CA MET A 1 5.05 -37.68 55.65
C MET A 1 3.92 -37.93 54.66
N LYS A 2 2.75 -38.45 55.04
CA LYS A 2 1.62 -38.66 54.07
C LYS A 2 0.91 -37.37 53.63
N HIS A 3 0.84 -36.32 54.44
CA HIS A 3 0.18 -35.08 54.14
C HIS A 3 1.05 -34.15 53.22
N THR A 4 2.39 -34.23 53.32
CA THR A 4 3.29 -33.46 52.47
C THR A 4 3.31 -33.99 51.06
N ALA A 5 3.22 -35.29 50.84
CA ALA A 5 3.14 -35.91 49.51
C ALA A 5 1.81 -35.58 48.81
N PHE A 6 0.70 -35.48 49.53
CA PHE A 6 -0.61 -35.12 49.00
C PHE A 6 -0.66 -33.65 48.55
N LEU A 7 -0.03 -32.74 49.31
CA LEU A 7 0.06 -31.32 48.99
C LEU A 7 0.92 -31.07 47.74
N LEU A 8 2.00 -31.81 47.58
CA LEU A 8 2.85 -31.75 46.39
C LEU A 8 2.13 -32.26 45.13
N LEU A 9 1.33 -33.30 45.26
CA LEU A 9 0.54 -33.83 44.15
C LEU A 9 -0.57 -32.84 43.71
N LEU A 10 -1.18 -32.14 44.66
CA LEU A 10 -2.21 -31.14 44.40
C LEU A 10 -1.65 -29.92 43.63
N VAL A 11 -0.44 -29.47 43.99
CA VAL A 11 0.25 -28.35 43.30
C VAL A 11 0.66 -28.74 41.88
N LEU A 12 1.05 -29.99 41.65
CA LEU A 12 1.41 -30.50 40.34
C LEU A 12 0.20 -30.58 39.40
N LEU A 13 -0.98 -30.89 39.91
CA LEU A 13 -2.23 -30.96 39.14
C LEU A 13 -2.77 -29.58 38.72
N LEU A 14 -2.44 -28.52 39.45
CA LEU A 14 -2.86 -27.15 39.11
C LEU A 14 -2.01 -26.49 38.02
N GLY A 15 -0.83 -27.06 37.71
CA GLY A 15 0.12 -26.50 36.74
C GLY A 15 -0.18 -26.81 35.28
N ILE A 16 -1.11 -27.72 34.97
CA ILE A 16 -1.33 -28.20 33.59
C ILE A 16 -2.56 -27.60 32.88
N THR A 17 -3.20 -26.59 33.44
CA THR A 17 -4.39 -25.95 32.80
C THR A 17 -4.08 -24.64 32.08
N SER A 18 -2.82 -24.36 31.74
CA SER A 18 -2.48 -23.19 30.91
C SER A 18 -2.57 -23.52 29.42
N CYS A 19 -3.72 -23.92 28.94
CA CYS A 19 -4.03 -23.86 27.50
C CYS A 19 -4.28 -22.41 27.12
N LYS A 20 -3.28 -21.74 26.55
CA LYS A 20 -3.54 -20.50 25.81
C LYS A 20 -4.42 -20.83 24.60
N LYS A 21 -5.65 -20.36 24.58
CA LYS A 21 -6.46 -20.35 23.36
C LYS A 21 -5.78 -19.42 22.37
N GLU A 22 -5.11 -19.98 21.39
CA GLU A 22 -4.62 -19.25 20.24
C GLU A 22 -5.84 -18.98 19.34
N TYR A 23 -6.27 -17.72 19.30
CA TYR A 23 -7.32 -17.29 18.38
C TYR A 23 -6.67 -17.09 17.01
N ILE A 24 -6.76 -18.10 16.17
CA ILE A 24 -6.45 -17.95 14.74
C ILE A 24 -7.61 -17.14 14.15
N TYR A 25 -7.40 -15.85 13.97
CA TYR A 25 -8.30 -15.02 13.17
C TYR A 25 -8.17 -15.45 11.71
N ARG A 26 -9.01 -16.34 11.26
CA ARG A 26 -9.23 -16.50 9.83
C ARG A 26 -10.05 -15.31 9.40
N TYR A 27 -9.39 -14.37 8.72
CA TYR A 27 -10.12 -13.41 7.91
C TYR A 27 -10.79 -14.23 6.80
N GLY A 28 -12.07 -14.48 6.94
CA GLY A 28 -12.88 -14.96 5.84
C GLY A 28 -12.90 -13.83 4.83
N VAL A 29 -12.11 -13.97 3.78
CA VAL A 29 -12.36 -13.18 2.57
C VAL A 29 -13.65 -13.77 2.03
N ASP A 30 -14.77 -13.07 2.24
CA ASP A 30 -15.99 -13.39 1.53
C ASP A 30 -15.65 -13.36 0.03
N ASP A 31 -15.93 -14.46 -0.66
CA ASP A 31 -15.82 -14.49 -2.11
C ASP A 31 -16.70 -13.36 -2.66
N LEU A 32 -16.06 -12.25 -2.99
CA LEU A 32 -16.70 -11.17 -3.73
C LEU A 32 -17.12 -11.78 -5.07
N THR A 33 -18.37 -12.21 -5.15
CA THR A 33 -19.00 -12.54 -6.42
C THR A 33 -18.94 -11.30 -7.28
N ALA A 34 -17.94 -11.27 -8.15
CA ALA A 34 -17.73 -10.21 -9.11
C ALA A 34 -18.96 -10.12 -10.01
N THR A 35 -19.82 -9.14 -9.74
CA THR A 35 -20.84 -8.76 -10.71
C THR A 35 -20.13 -8.21 -11.94
N ASN A 36 -20.52 -8.69 -13.11
CA ASN A 36 -19.96 -8.39 -14.43
C ASN A 36 -20.06 -6.89 -14.79
N ASN A 37 -19.27 -6.07 -14.12
CA ASN A 37 -18.97 -4.72 -14.57
C ASN A 37 -17.54 -4.71 -15.10
N SER A 38 -17.35 -4.15 -16.28
CA SER A 38 -16.16 -4.16 -17.14
C SER A 38 -14.86 -3.58 -16.53
N ALA A 39 -14.79 -3.42 -15.22
CA ALA A 39 -13.63 -3.00 -14.46
C ALA A 39 -13.39 -3.98 -13.28
N GLN A 40 -13.35 -5.27 -13.56
CA GLN A 40 -13.06 -6.27 -12.53
C GLN A 40 -11.58 -6.21 -12.13
N LYS A 41 -11.29 -5.43 -11.11
CA LYS A 41 -10.03 -5.50 -10.37
C LYS A 41 -10.08 -6.72 -9.43
N GLY A 42 -10.04 -7.92 -10.01
CA GLY A 42 -10.11 -9.17 -9.23
C GLY A 42 -8.77 -9.85 -9.02
N LYS A 43 -7.72 -9.41 -9.71
CA LYS A 43 -6.41 -10.06 -9.68
C LYS A 43 -5.39 -9.19 -8.95
N LEU A 44 -4.79 -9.76 -7.90
CA LEU A 44 -3.70 -9.13 -7.18
C LEU A 44 -2.46 -8.99 -8.10
N LYS A 45 -1.85 -7.81 -8.12
CA LYS A 45 -0.57 -7.58 -8.81
C LYS A 45 0.55 -8.42 -8.19
N THR A 46 1.42 -8.98 -9.03
CA THR A 46 2.70 -9.51 -8.53
C THR A 46 3.61 -8.36 -8.09
N PRO A 47 4.66 -8.62 -7.30
CA PRO A 47 5.63 -7.59 -6.93
C PRO A 47 6.20 -6.84 -8.14
N GLU A 48 6.57 -7.57 -9.19
CA GLU A 48 7.12 -6.99 -10.42
C GLU A 48 6.10 -6.12 -11.15
N GLN A 49 4.84 -6.56 -11.20
CA GLN A 49 3.76 -5.80 -11.80
C GLN A 49 3.47 -4.53 -11.01
N TYR A 50 3.45 -4.62 -9.67
CA TYR A 50 3.30 -3.45 -8.80
C TYR A 50 4.40 -2.43 -9.07
N ILE A 51 5.67 -2.85 -9.05
CA ILE A 51 6.83 -1.99 -9.26
C ILE A 51 6.82 -1.36 -10.65
N ALA A 52 6.58 -2.15 -11.70
CA ALA A 52 6.58 -1.65 -13.08
C ALA A 52 5.45 -0.64 -13.35
N ILE A 53 4.24 -0.93 -12.85
CA ILE A 53 3.09 -0.03 -13.01
C ILE A 53 3.29 1.24 -12.19
N LEU A 54 3.80 1.12 -10.96
CA LEU A 54 4.11 2.27 -10.11
C LEU A 54 5.12 3.21 -10.80
N HIS A 55 6.17 2.64 -11.40
CA HIS A 55 7.18 3.41 -12.14
C HIS A 55 6.57 4.19 -13.30
N ILE A 56 5.69 3.55 -14.10
CA ILE A 56 4.98 4.22 -15.19
C ILE A 56 4.07 5.31 -14.64
N ASN A 57 3.35 5.04 -13.57
CA ASN A 57 2.44 6.02 -12.97
C ASN A 57 3.16 7.23 -12.40
N LEU A 58 4.39 7.08 -11.90
CA LEU A 58 5.14 8.20 -11.33
C LEU A 58 5.92 9.00 -12.37
N TYR A 59 6.53 8.33 -13.36
CA TYR A 59 7.49 8.96 -14.26
C TYR A 59 7.04 9.03 -15.73
N ASN A 60 5.93 8.38 -16.10
CA ASN A 60 5.47 8.20 -17.48
C ASN A 60 6.53 7.51 -18.39
N ILE A 61 7.41 6.73 -17.80
CA ILE A 61 8.51 6.04 -18.50
C ILE A 61 8.45 4.55 -18.12
N PRO A 62 8.59 3.60 -19.05
CA PRO A 62 8.68 2.19 -18.72
C PRO A 62 10.00 1.88 -17.99
N MET A 63 9.92 0.96 -17.02
CA MET A 63 11.10 0.50 -16.29
C MET A 63 11.93 -0.48 -17.13
N SER A 64 13.26 -0.45 -16.97
CA SER A 64 14.14 -1.45 -17.58
C SER A 64 13.94 -2.83 -16.91
N SER A 65 14.10 -3.90 -17.67
CA SER A 65 13.97 -5.28 -17.14
C SER A 65 14.98 -5.55 -16.02
N ASN A 66 16.18 -4.98 -16.11
CA ASN A 66 17.21 -5.14 -15.07
C ASN A 66 16.80 -4.46 -13.76
N ASP A 67 16.27 -3.24 -13.83
CA ASP A 67 15.81 -2.52 -12.65
C ASP A 67 14.58 -3.22 -12.03
N MET A 68 13.65 -3.69 -12.86
CA MET A 68 12.49 -4.46 -12.41
C MET A 68 12.91 -5.72 -11.66
N TYR A 69 13.86 -6.47 -12.19
CA TYR A 69 14.39 -7.67 -11.53
C TYR A 69 15.06 -7.33 -10.18
N ARG A 70 15.95 -6.32 -10.15
CA ARG A 70 16.66 -5.91 -8.94
C ARG A 70 15.71 -5.43 -7.84
N LEU A 71 14.75 -4.57 -8.19
CA LEU A 71 13.76 -4.07 -7.24
C LEU A 71 12.78 -5.17 -6.80
N GLY A 72 12.47 -6.12 -7.68
CA GLY A 72 11.71 -7.32 -7.32
C GLY A 72 12.43 -8.16 -6.25
N GLN A 73 13.76 -8.32 -6.35
CA GLN A 73 14.56 -8.99 -5.33
C GLN A 73 14.53 -8.22 -3.99
N VAL A 74 14.65 -6.87 -4.03
CA VAL A 74 14.54 -6.03 -2.84
C VAL A 74 13.15 -6.21 -2.21
N TYR A 75 12.09 -6.14 -2.99
CA TYR A 75 10.72 -6.34 -2.52
C TYR A 75 10.55 -7.69 -1.82
N GLN A 76 11.05 -8.76 -2.43
CA GLN A 76 10.94 -10.12 -1.87
C GLN A 76 11.81 -10.34 -0.62
N SER A 77 12.92 -9.60 -0.47
CA SER A 77 13.79 -9.69 0.70
C SER A 77 13.17 -9.09 1.96
N ILE A 78 12.18 -8.22 1.81
CA ILE A 78 11.44 -7.62 2.91
C ILE A 78 10.26 -8.55 3.22
N GLY A 79 10.24 -9.17 4.39
CA GLY A 79 9.22 -10.16 4.75
C GLY A 79 7.79 -9.61 4.86
N ASP A 80 7.66 -8.30 5.10
CA ASP A 80 6.38 -7.58 5.17
C ASP A 80 6.10 -6.88 3.83
N LYS A 81 4.98 -7.24 3.22
CA LYS A 81 4.58 -6.74 1.90
C LYS A 81 4.26 -5.24 1.92
N GLU A 82 3.60 -4.74 2.96
CA GLU A 82 3.24 -3.33 3.06
C GLU A 82 4.49 -2.48 3.22
N VAL A 83 5.40 -2.90 4.10
CA VAL A 83 6.70 -2.26 4.28
C VAL A 83 7.52 -2.28 2.98
N ALA A 84 7.50 -3.38 2.23
CA ALA A 84 8.19 -3.47 0.94
C ALA A 84 7.65 -2.44 -0.07
N GLN A 85 6.34 -2.28 -0.14
CA GLN A 85 5.68 -1.30 -1.02
C GLN A 85 6.01 0.14 -0.63
N GLU A 86 5.95 0.46 0.66
CA GLU A 86 6.32 1.78 1.18
C GLU A 86 7.79 2.11 0.89
N GLN A 87 8.70 1.16 1.06
CA GLN A 87 10.11 1.35 0.76
C GLN A 87 10.36 1.60 -0.74
N ILE A 88 9.76 0.82 -1.63
CA ILE A 88 9.88 1.02 -3.06
C ILE A 88 9.29 2.38 -3.47
N LEU A 89 8.10 2.70 -2.96
CA LEU A 89 7.44 3.98 -3.25
C LEU A 89 8.26 5.17 -2.76
N SER A 90 8.79 5.10 -1.52
CA SER A 90 9.67 6.14 -0.97
C SER A 90 10.92 6.34 -1.82
N ASN A 91 11.55 5.25 -2.30
CA ASN A 91 12.70 5.34 -3.19
C ASN A 91 12.36 5.97 -4.55
N PHE A 92 11.13 5.80 -5.04
CA PHE A 92 10.68 6.41 -6.28
C PHE A 92 10.26 7.87 -6.11
N MET A 93 9.83 8.28 -4.94
CA MET A 93 9.31 9.63 -4.72
C MET A 93 10.34 10.60 -4.13
N ASN A 94 11.50 10.11 -3.72
CA ASN A 94 12.53 10.92 -3.06
C ASN A 94 13.70 11.19 -4.01
N ASP A 95 13.51 12.14 -4.93
CA ASP A 95 14.54 12.56 -5.91
C ASP A 95 15.65 13.43 -5.30
N ASP A 96 15.44 13.98 -4.12
CA ASP A 96 16.44 14.78 -3.37
C ASP A 96 17.47 13.91 -2.64
N ASN A 97 17.17 12.63 -2.37
CA ASN A 97 18.09 11.72 -1.69
C ASN A 97 19.07 11.05 -2.67
N PRO A 98 20.38 11.28 -2.55
CA PRO A 98 21.40 10.69 -3.43
C PRO A 98 21.37 9.16 -3.50
N ASP A 99 20.91 8.51 -2.45
CA ASP A 99 20.85 7.04 -2.37
C ASP A 99 19.54 6.46 -2.93
N SER A 100 18.56 7.31 -3.27
CA SER A 100 17.30 6.86 -3.83
C SER A 100 17.42 6.43 -5.29
N TYR A 101 16.53 5.54 -5.70
CA TYR A 101 16.41 5.12 -7.11
C TYR A 101 16.11 6.31 -8.03
N ALA A 102 15.20 7.20 -7.62
CA ALA A 102 14.84 8.38 -8.40
C ALA A 102 16.07 9.26 -8.69
N HIS A 103 16.82 9.63 -7.66
CA HIS A 103 18.00 10.46 -7.80
C HIS A 103 19.08 9.79 -8.67
N GLN A 104 19.41 8.53 -8.40
CA GLN A 104 20.43 7.77 -9.15
C GLN A 104 20.12 7.63 -10.64
N LYS A 105 18.84 7.63 -11.01
CA LYS A 105 18.36 7.54 -12.39
C LYS A 105 18.07 8.90 -13.01
N GLY A 106 18.10 9.98 -12.25
CA GLY A 106 17.68 11.30 -12.69
C GLY A 106 16.19 11.41 -13.02
N TYR A 107 15.37 10.61 -12.33
CA TYR A 107 13.93 10.61 -12.53
C TYR A 107 13.26 11.59 -11.56
N VAL A 108 12.31 12.36 -12.09
CA VAL A 108 11.48 13.28 -11.31
C VAL A 108 10.02 12.85 -11.46
N VAL A 109 9.30 12.79 -10.35
CA VAL A 109 7.88 12.44 -10.36
C VAL A 109 7.08 13.45 -11.16
N VAL A 110 6.33 12.98 -12.13
CA VAL A 110 5.44 13.82 -12.94
C VAL A 110 4.18 14.15 -12.15
N LYS A 111 4.14 15.34 -11.56
CA LYS A 111 3.06 15.82 -10.70
C LYS A 111 2.84 17.32 -10.84
N PRO A 112 1.65 17.84 -10.53
CA PRO A 112 1.45 19.28 -10.46
C PRO A 112 2.18 19.88 -9.24
N THR A 113 2.35 21.17 -9.23
CA THR A 113 2.74 21.93 -8.03
C THR A 113 1.57 22.01 -7.05
N ASN A 114 1.86 22.36 -5.79
CA ASN A 114 0.81 22.59 -4.78
C ASN A 114 -0.20 23.67 -5.23
N ALA A 115 0.27 24.73 -5.88
CA ALA A 115 -0.59 25.78 -6.39
C ALA A 115 -1.52 25.28 -7.52
N GLN A 116 -0.99 24.49 -8.44
CA GLN A 116 -1.79 23.89 -9.52
C GLN A 116 -2.82 22.91 -8.98
N MET A 117 -2.45 22.01 -8.06
CA MET A 117 -3.38 21.12 -7.40
C MET A 117 -4.54 21.86 -6.75
N ARG A 118 -4.23 22.94 -6.02
CA ARG A 118 -5.24 23.71 -5.29
C ARG A 118 -6.09 24.61 -6.16
N SER A 119 -5.59 25.03 -7.31
CA SER A 119 -6.38 25.82 -8.25
C SER A 119 -7.50 25.02 -8.92
N ASN A 120 -7.33 23.69 -9.04
CA ASN A 120 -8.33 22.79 -9.59
C ASN A 120 -8.24 21.39 -8.96
N ILE A 121 -8.80 21.27 -7.76
CA ILE A 121 -8.78 20.01 -6.99
C ILE A 121 -9.54 18.89 -7.73
N GLU A 122 -10.64 19.21 -8.38
CA GLU A 122 -11.49 18.21 -9.05
C GLU A 122 -10.75 17.55 -10.20
N ASP A 123 -10.10 18.31 -11.07
CA ASP A 123 -9.30 17.77 -12.17
C ASP A 123 -8.11 16.98 -11.63
N PHE A 124 -7.40 17.52 -10.63
CA PHE A 124 -6.27 16.82 -10.01
C PHE A 124 -6.68 15.44 -9.45
N ILE A 125 -7.78 15.37 -8.72
CA ILE A 125 -8.27 14.11 -8.15
C ILE A 125 -8.76 13.17 -9.25
N THR A 126 -9.47 13.68 -10.24
CA THR A 126 -9.92 12.89 -11.40
C THR A 126 -8.74 12.26 -12.15
N ASP A 127 -7.72 13.04 -12.42
CA ASP A 127 -6.48 12.57 -13.08
C ASP A 127 -5.73 11.55 -12.21
N THR A 128 -5.72 11.76 -10.88
CA THR A 128 -5.08 10.83 -9.93
C THR A 128 -5.81 9.49 -9.91
N TYR A 129 -7.15 9.47 -9.86
CA TYR A 129 -7.94 8.25 -9.96
C TYR A 129 -7.70 7.52 -11.28
N ASN A 130 -7.70 8.24 -12.39
CA ASN A 130 -7.41 7.65 -13.70
C ASN A 130 -5.99 7.06 -13.77
N ARG A 131 -5.00 7.77 -13.23
CA ARG A 131 -3.60 7.34 -13.23
C ARG A 131 -3.35 6.09 -12.40
N PHE A 132 -3.87 6.06 -11.16
CA PHE A 132 -3.57 4.97 -10.23
C PHE A 132 -4.60 3.85 -10.26
N TYR A 133 -5.88 4.17 -10.46
CA TYR A 133 -6.97 3.20 -10.37
C TYR A 133 -7.64 2.88 -11.70
N LEU A 134 -7.26 3.56 -12.80
CA LEU A 134 -7.84 3.38 -14.13
C LEU A 134 -9.38 3.52 -14.14
N ARG A 135 -9.91 4.39 -13.30
CA ARG A 135 -11.33 4.73 -13.21
C ARG A 135 -11.56 6.18 -12.83
N TYR A 136 -12.74 6.67 -13.04
CA TYR A 136 -13.16 7.96 -12.51
C TYR A 136 -13.53 7.85 -11.02
N PRO A 137 -13.33 8.92 -10.21
CA PRO A 137 -13.87 8.98 -8.85
C PRO A 137 -15.40 9.04 -8.91
N THR A 138 -16.06 8.47 -7.91
CA THR A 138 -17.47 8.75 -7.67
C THR A 138 -17.66 10.18 -7.14
N GLN A 139 -18.87 10.71 -7.23
CA GLN A 139 -19.17 12.06 -6.70
C GLN A 139 -18.87 12.17 -5.19
N ALA A 140 -19.10 11.08 -4.43
CA ALA A 140 -18.81 11.05 -3.01
C ALA A 140 -17.30 11.10 -2.72
N GLU A 141 -16.50 10.36 -3.50
CA GLU A 141 -15.03 10.37 -3.39
C GLU A 141 -14.47 11.76 -3.76
N LEU A 142 -14.95 12.35 -4.84
CA LEU A 142 -14.54 13.66 -5.31
C LEU A 142 -14.84 14.75 -4.27
N GLU A 143 -16.06 14.74 -3.72
CA GLU A 143 -16.46 15.69 -2.68
C GLU A 143 -15.65 15.50 -1.38
N TRP A 144 -15.39 14.25 -0.99
CA TRP A 144 -14.55 13.96 0.17
C TRP A 144 -13.12 14.53 -0.01
N TRP A 145 -12.49 14.31 -1.16
CA TRP A 145 -11.17 14.82 -1.46
C TRP A 145 -11.15 16.36 -1.50
N ARG A 146 -12.19 16.97 -2.08
CA ARG A 146 -12.33 18.42 -2.13
C ARG A 146 -12.38 19.02 -0.72
N GLN A 147 -13.20 18.45 0.16
CA GLN A 147 -13.28 18.89 1.55
C GLN A 147 -11.98 18.66 2.30
N TYR A 148 -11.39 17.48 2.14
CA TYR A 148 -10.14 17.12 2.80
C TYR A 148 -8.98 18.06 2.43
N LEU A 149 -8.74 18.27 1.13
CA LEU A 149 -7.68 19.13 0.65
C LEU A 149 -7.88 20.61 1.01
N ASN A 150 -9.12 21.09 1.06
CA ASN A 150 -9.42 22.43 1.51
C ASN A 150 -9.17 22.63 3.03
N ALA A 151 -9.46 21.59 3.83
CA ALA A 151 -9.24 21.62 5.28
C ALA A 151 -7.76 21.44 5.66
N HIS A 152 -6.95 20.76 4.84
CA HIS A 152 -5.57 20.39 5.14
C HIS A 152 -4.60 21.02 4.13
N THR A 153 -4.23 22.28 4.39
CA THR A 153 -3.39 23.07 3.45
C THR A 153 -1.95 22.56 3.33
N ASN A 154 -1.48 21.75 4.25
CA ASN A 154 -0.16 21.11 4.24
C ASN A 154 -0.06 19.84 3.37
N VAL A 155 -1.18 19.32 2.89
CA VAL A 155 -1.19 18.14 2.00
C VAL A 155 -0.67 18.54 0.63
N THR A 156 0.30 17.78 0.13
CA THR A 156 0.94 18.00 -1.18
C THR A 156 0.51 16.94 -2.20
N PRO A 157 0.72 17.17 -3.51
CA PRO A 157 0.44 16.16 -4.53
C PRO A 157 1.18 14.83 -4.29
N GLU A 158 2.40 14.89 -3.76
CA GLU A 158 3.18 13.70 -3.39
C GLU A 158 2.47 12.87 -2.32
N MET A 159 1.95 13.52 -1.28
CA MET A 159 1.22 12.83 -0.21
C MET A 159 -0.05 12.16 -0.75
N VAL A 160 -0.73 12.80 -1.70
CA VAL A 160 -1.89 12.21 -2.36
C VAL A 160 -1.46 11.00 -3.19
N PHE A 161 -0.45 11.12 -4.04
CA PHE A 161 0.06 10.00 -4.84
C PHE A 161 0.53 8.84 -3.97
N PHE A 162 1.21 9.16 -2.85
CA PHE A 162 1.62 8.15 -1.89
C PHE A 162 0.42 7.36 -1.35
N SER A 163 -0.63 8.06 -0.90
CA SER A 163 -1.83 7.42 -0.37
C SER A 163 -2.55 6.53 -1.38
N PHE A 164 -2.57 6.93 -2.66
CA PHE A 164 -3.14 6.13 -3.74
C PHE A 164 -2.31 4.87 -4.01
N ALA A 165 -0.98 5.00 -4.06
CA ALA A 165 -0.09 3.90 -4.40
C ALA A 165 -0.02 2.80 -3.33
N ILE A 166 -0.23 3.12 -2.04
CA ILE A 166 -0.26 2.12 -0.96
C ILE A 166 -1.67 1.57 -0.69
N SER A 167 -2.70 2.11 -1.33
CA SER A 167 -4.08 1.70 -1.07
C SER A 167 -4.36 0.25 -1.50
N ASN A 168 -5.34 -0.38 -0.85
CA ASN A 168 -5.78 -1.71 -1.23
C ASN A 168 -6.28 -1.75 -2.69
N GLU A 169 -6.98 -0.70 -3.16
CA GLU A 169 -7.46 -0.67 -4.53
C GLU A 169 -6.33 -0.71 -5.56
N TYR A 170 -5.20 -0.09 -5.27
CA TYR A 170 -4.04 -0.10 -6.16
C TYR A 170 -3.36 -1.48 -6.26
N GLN A 171 -3.58 -2.37 -5.32
CA GLN A 171 -3.02 -3.72 -5.33
C GLN A 171 -3.62 -4.62 -6.40
N TYR A 172 -4.79 -4.28 -6.91
CA TYR A 172 -5.55 -5.11 -7.86
C TYR A 172 -5.59 -4.48 -9.26
N TYR A 173 -5.81 -5.35 -10.25
CA TYR A 173 -6.14 -4.96 -11.63
C TYR A 173 -7.63 -4.78 -11.78
#